data_2bbf063469110a155d3c367138330c2c
#
_entry.id   2bbf063469110a155d3c367138330c2c
#
_cell.length_a   1.000
_cell.length_b   1.000
_cell.length_c   1.000
_cell.angle_alpha   90.00
_cell.angle_beta   90.00
_cell.angle_gamma   90.00
#
_symmetry.space_group_name_H-M   'P 1'
#
loop_
_entity.id
_entity.type
_entity.pdbx_description
1 polymer ?
#
loop_
_entity_poly.entity_id
_entity_poly.type
_entity_poly.pdbx_seq_one_letter_code
_entity_poly.pdbx_strand_id
1 'polypeptide(L)'
;MNVQRTVIYEQRRDVLDGMNLKESILKMMDSVVELIVDSHIVDGEEVNKESIAQDIETNLGISDVAALKTEKFDRNALVDELIAKVHEIYASKETEFGEENLRELERVVMLKIVDQKWMDHIDNMDELKKGIGLRGYGQQDPVVQYRLEGTEMFDDMIEDIRMDVVKISVSYTHLRAH
;
A
#
# COMPACT_ATOMS: atom_id res chain seq x y z
N MET A 1 -20.37 6.08 -4.54
CA MET A 1 -19.57 5.98 -5.79
C MET A 1 -19.05 7.32 -6.31
N ASN A 2 -19.88 8.37 -6.36
CA ASN A 2 -19.41 9.65 -6.91
C ASN A 2 -18.26 10.29 -6.11
N VAL A 3 -18.30 10.21 -4.78
CA VAL A 3 -17.23 10.72 -3.91
C VAL A 3 -15.94 9.93 -4.14
N GLN A 4 -16.03 8.61 -4.22
CA GLN A 4 -14.88 7.73 -4.48
C GLN A 4 -14.25 8.04 -5.84
N ARG A 5 -15.06 8.23 -6.86
CA ARG A 5 -14.60 8.60 -8.22
C ARG A 5 -13.84 9.92 -8.19
N THR A 6 -14.37 10.92 -7.50
CA THR A 6 -13.72 12.23 -7.36
C THR A 6 -12.35 12.12 -6.71
N VAL A 7 -12.23 11.35 -5.63
CA VAL A 7 -10.96 11.10 -4.94
C VAL A 7 -9.94 10.45 -5.88
N ILE A 8 -10.34 9.43 -6.62
CA ILE A 8 -9.44 8.73 -7.55
C ILE A 8 -9.02 9.64 -8.70
N TYR A 9 -9.92 10.43 -9.26
CA TYR A 9 -9.60 11.34 -10.35
C TYR A 9 -8.66 12.47 -9.91
N GLU A 10 -8.81 12.96 -8.70
CA GLU A 10 -7.89 13.94 -8.12
C GLU A 10 -6.50 13.35 -7.91
N GLN A 11 -6.41 12.16 -7.35
CA GLN A 11 -5.13 11.45 -7.18
C GLN A 11 -4.46 11.18 -8.52
N ARG A 12 -5.24 10.76 -9.51
CA ARG A 12 -4.73 10.52 -10.85
C ARG A 12 -4.17 11.80 -11.49
N ARG A 13 -4.84 12.92 -11.29
CA ARG A 13 -4.39 14.23 -11.77
C ARG A 13 -3.08 14.64 -11.10
N ASP A 14 -2.96 14.45 -9.80
CA ASP A 14 -1.73 14.77 -9.05
C ASP A 14 -0.54 13.96 -9.57
N VAL A 15 -0.74 12.69 -9.90
CA VAL A 15 0.29 11.84 -10.51
C VAL A 15 0.66 12.33 -11.90
N LEU A 16 -0.33 12.70 -12.73
CA LEU A 16 -0.09 13.24 -14.08
C LEU A 16 0.71 14.54 -14.04
N ASP A 17 0.39 15.42 -13.12
CA ASP A 17 1.08 16.70 -12.96
C ASP A 17 2.51 16.51 -12.44
N GLY A 18 2.82 15.35 -11.85
CA GLY A 18 4.15 15.01 -11.37
C GLY A 18 4.64 15.84 -10.19
N MET A 19 3.75 16.64 -9.61
CA MET A 19 4.08 17.47 -8.45
C MET A 19 4.18 16.62 -7.19
N ASN A 20 5.31 16.74 -6.50
CA ASN A 20 5.54 16.06 -5.21
C ASN A 20 5.44 14.53 -5.27
N LEU A 21 5.69 13.91 -6.42
CA LEU A 21 5.58 12.47 -6.62
C LEU A 21 6.55 11.71 -5.70
N LYS A 22 7.79 12.15 -5.60
CA LYS A 22 8.80 11.59 -4.68
C LYS A 22 8.33 11.62 -3.24
N GLU A 23 7.83 12.77 -2.79
CA GLU A 23 7.32 12.94 -1.42
C GLU A 23 6.15 12.00 -1.14
N SER A 24 5.23 11.87 -2.10
CA SER A 24 4.09 10.96 -2.00
C SER A 24 4.54 9.50 -1.86
N ILE A 25 5.53 9.07 -2.64
CA ILE A 25 6.06 7.70 -2.58
C ILE A 25 6.75 7.45 -1.24
N LEU A 26 7.54 8.40 -0.74
CA LEU A 26 8.18 8.27 0.56
C LEU A 26 7.15 8.16 1.69
N LYS A 27 6.08 8.94 1.65
CA LYS A 27 4.98 8.82 2.60
C LYS A 27 4.26 7.48 2.51
N MET A 28 4.07 6.95 1.31
CA MET A 28 3.50 5.62 1.10
C MET A 28 4.40 4.54 1.70
N MET A 29 5.71 4.66 1.54
CA MET A 29 6.69 3.74 2.13
C MET A 29 6.57 3.70 3.64
N ASP A 30 6.52 4.87 4.28
CA ASP A 30 6.38 4.99 5.73
C ASP A 30 5.08 4.35 6.21
N SER A 31 3.97 4.62 5.53
CA SER A 31 2.66 4.04 5.85
C SER A 31 2.63 2.53 5.69
N VAL A 32 3.25 2.00 4.63
CA VAL A 32 3.32 0.56 4.37
C VAL A 32 4.17 -0.15 5.42
N VAL A 33 5.29 0.45 5.83
CA VAL A 33 6.12 -0.10 6.91
C VAL A 33 5.30 -0.22 8.20
N GLU A 34 4.60 0.83 8.59
CA GLU A 34 3.76 0.82 9.78
C GLU A 34 2.64 -0.23 9.66
N LEU A 35 1.99 -0.32 8.51
CA LEU A 35 0.94 -1.29 8.27
C LEU A 35 1.44 -2.73 8.41
N ILE A 36 2.59 -3.05 7.82
CA ILE A 36 3.19 -4.39 7.90
C ILE A 36 3.50 -4.75 9.35
N VAL A 37 4.17 -3.84 10.07
CA VAL A 37 4.54 -4.09 11.47
C VAL A 37 3.28 -4.25 12.34
N ASP A 38 2.34 -3.33 12.24
CA ASP A 38 1.14 -3.31 13.08
C ASP A 38 0.21 -4.49 12.81
N SER A 39 0.22 -5.04 11.59
CA SER A 39 -0.58 -6.23 11.26
C SER A 39 -0.16 -7.48 12.03
N HIS A 40 1.05 -7.51 12.58
CA HIS A 40 1.58 -8.62 13.37
C HIS A 40 1.46 -8.39 14.89
N ILE A 41 0.95 -7.25 15.31
CA ILE A 41 0.78 -6.90 16.72
C ILE A 41 -0.67 -7.12 17.13
N VAL A 42 -0.89 -8.04 18.06
CA VAL A 42 -2.20 -8.33 18.65
C VAL A 42 -2.11 -8.13 20.16
N ASP A 43 -3.05 -7.39 20.73
CA ASP A 43 -3.09 -7.13 22.15
C ASP A 43 -3.16 -8.44 22.97
N GLY A 44 -2.22 -8.57 23.89
CA GLY A 44 -2.13 -9.73 24.77
C GLY A 44 -1.45 -10.96 24.16
N GLU A 45 -1.00 -10.89 22.93
CA GLU A 45 -0.24 -11.97 22.29
C GLU A 45 1.23 -11.57 22.08
N GLU A 46 2.09 -12.58 22.14
CA GLU A 46 3.50 -12.41 21.84
C GLU A 46 3.71 -12.30 20.31
N VAL A 47 4.51 -11.34 19.88
CA VAL A 47 4.77 -11.13 18.45
C VAL A 47 5.59 -12.31 17.89
N ASN A 48 5.14 -12.88 16.77
CA ASN A 48 5.87 -13.90 16.05
C ASN A 48 6.92 -13.23 15.15
N LYS A 49 8.17 -13.24 15.60
CA LYS A 49 9.29 -12.59 14.89
C LYS A 49 9.58 -13.22 13.52
N GLU A 50 9.38 -14.52 13.38
CA GLU A 50 9.59 -15.20 12.09
C GLU A 50 8.55 -14.78 11.05
N SER A 51 7.31 -14.66 11.47
CA SER A 51 6.19 -14.25 10.60
C SER A 51 6.38 -12.81 10.12
N ILE A 52 6.74 -11.91 11.02
CA ILE A 52 6.97 -10.51 10.66
C ILE A 52 8.21 -10.35 9.77
N ALA A 53 9.29 -11.11 10.03
CA ALA A 53 10.48 -11.12 9.20
C ALA A 53 10.20 -11.58 7.77
N GLN A 54 9.38 -12.62 7.62
CA GLN A 54 8.97 -13.13 6.32
C GLN A 54 8.12 -12.12 5.54
N ASP A 55 7.21 -11.44 6.20
CA ASP A 55 6.36 -10.42 5.59
C ASP A 55 7.20 -9.21 5.12
N ILE A 56 8.13 -8.77 5.94
CA ILE A 56 9.09 -7.71 5.61
C ILE A 56 9.92 -8.09 4.38
N GLU A 57 10.46 -9.30 4.35
CA GLU A 57 11.25 -9.78 3.21
C GLU A 57 10.42 -9.85 1.93
N THR A 58 9.20 -10.36 2.02
CA THR A 58 8.30 -10.52 0.87
C THR A 58 7.89 -9.18 0.28
N ASN A 59 7.55 -8.21 1.12
CA ASN A 59 6.98 -6.93 0.67
C ASN A 59 7.99 -5.80 0.51
N LEU A 60 9.07 -5.82 1.28
CA LEU A 60 10.08 -4.76 1.29
C LEU A 60 11.46 -5.21 0.77
N GLY A 61 11.67 -6.51 0.63
CA GLY A 61 12.96 -7.06 0.18
C GLY A 61 14.09 -6.90 1.20
N ILE A 62 13.76 -6.70 2.47
CA ILE A 62 14.72 -6.52 3.57
C ILE A 62 14.84 -7.83 4.35
N SER A 63 16.04 -8.40 4.41
CA SER A 63 16.29 -9.71 5.04
C SER A 63 17.03 -9.64 6.38
N ASP A 64 17.79 -8.59 6.62
CA ASP A 64 18.59 -8.45 7.84
C ASP A 64 18.09 -7.27 8.67
N VAL A 65 17.36 -7.57 9.74
CA VAL A 65 16.72 -6.56 10.59
C VAL A 65 17.22 -6.72 12.02
N ALA A 66 18.04 -5.77 12.48
CA ALA A 66 18.66 -5.80 13.79
C ALA A 66 17.62 -5.77 14.92
N ALA A 67 16.54 -5.00 14.75
CA ALA A 67 15.49 -4.88 15.78
C ALA A 67 14.76 -6.20 16.06
N LEU A 68 14.77 -7.16 15.12
CA LEU A 68 14.17 -8.50 15.31
C LEU A 68 15.11 -9.47 16.02
N LYS A 69 16.38 -9.12 16.20
CA LYS A 69 17.37 -9.97 16.86
C LYS A 69 17.48 -9.69 18.36
N THR A 70 16.75 -8.71 18.86
CA THR A 70 16.74 -8.35 20.29
C THR A 70 15.77 -9.26 21.05
N GLU A 71 16.06 -9.46 22.35
CA GLU A 71 15.18 -10.29 23.19
C GLU A 71 13.78 -9.71 23.35
N LYS A 72 13.70 -8.38 23.45
CA LYS A 72 12.43 -7.68 23.63
C LYS A 72 12.00 -7.01 22.31
N PHE A 73 10.79 -7.32 21.86
CA PHE A 73 10.21 -6.67 20.70
C PHE A 73 9.90 -5.20 21.00
N ASP A 74 10.43 -4.30 20.18
CA ASP A 74 10.14 -2.86 20.23
C ASP A 74 9.60 -2.42 18.88
N ARG A 75 8.31 -2.11 18.85
CA ARG A 75 7.60 -1.68 17.63
C ARG A 75 8.26 -0.44 17.01
N ASN A 76 8.53 0.58 17.82
CA ASN A 76 9.07 1.84 17.31
C ASN A 76 10.49 1.68 16.76
N ALA A 77 11.33 0.89 17.44
CA ALA A 77 12.69 0.61 16.96
C ALA A 77 12.64 -0.13 15.61
N LEU A 78 11.74 -1.09 15.47
CA LEU A 78 11.58 -1.84 14.22
C LEU A 78 11.08 -0.93 13.09
N VAL A 79 10.05 -0.12 13.34
CA VAL A 79 9.52 0.81 12.34
C VAL A 79 10.59 1.80 11.89
N ASP A 80 11.32 2.40 12.82
CA ASP A 80 12.37 3.39 12.50
C ASP A 80 13.49 2.76 11.66
N GLU A 81 13.92 1.55 12.00
CA GLU A 81 14.93 0.82 11.23
C GLU A 81 14.45 0.52 9.80
N LEU A 82 13.22 0.04 9.65
CA LEU A 82 12.65 -0.28 8.35
C LEU A 82 12.45 0.96 7.49
N ILE A 83 11.97 2.06 8.06
CA ILE A 83 11.81 3.33 7.34
C ILE A 83 13.18 3.81 6.84
N ALA A 84 14.20 3.80 7.67
CA ALA A 84 15.56 4.17 7.27
C ALA A 84 16.07 3.31 6.12
N LYS A 85 15.84 2.01 6.18
CA LYS A 85 16.27 1.06 5.14
C LYS A 85 15.52 1.25 3.81
N VAL A 86 14.21 1.44 3.83
CA VAL A 86 13.45 1.65 2.58
C VAL A 86 13.81 2.99 1.94
N HIS A 87 14.04 4.03 2.73
CA HIS A 87 14.50 5.32 2.21
C HIS A 87 15.89 5.22 1.58
N GLU A 88 16.79 4.45 2.17
CA GLU A 88 18.13 4.19 1.63
C GLU A 88 18.06 3.43 0.30
N ILE A 89 17.24 2.38 0.22
CA ILE A 89 16.99 1.64 -1.02
C ILE A 89 16.46 2.57 -2.10
N TYR A 90 15.50 3.41 -1.76
CA TYR A 90 14.91 4.36 -2.70
C TYR A 90 15.92 5.40 -3.19
N ALA A 91 16.74 5.94 -2.29
CA ALA A 91 17.78 6.90 -2.65
C ALA A 91 18.84 6.29 -3.57
N SER A 92 19.25 5.05 -3.32
CA SER A 92 20.16 4.29 -4.19
C SER A 92 19.58 4.10 -5.59
N LYS A 93 18.29 3.77 -5.66
CA LYS A 93 17.57 3.60 -6.91
C LYS A 93 17.48 4.90 -7.70
N GLU A 94 17.21 6.02 -7.04
CA GLU A 94 17.18 7.34 -7.67
C GLU A 94 18.53 7.73 -8.25
N THR A 95 19.60 7.41 -7.55
CA THR A 95 20.97 7.66 -8.02
C THR A 95 21.30 6.79 -9.24
N GLU A 96 20.90 5.54 -9.24
CA GLU A 96 21.16 4.59 -10.33
C GLU A 96 20.40 4.93 -11.61
N PHE A 97 19.11 5.24 -11.50
CA PHE A 97 18.25 5.52 -12.66
C PHE A 97 18.28 6.95 -13.13
N GLY A 98 18.66 7.88 -12.28
CA GLY A 98 18.52 9.30 -12.49
C GLY A 98 17.15 9.82 -12.08
N GLU A 99 17.10 11.01 -11.55
CA GLU A 99 15.89 11.60 -10.98
C GLU A 99 14.74 11.70 -12.01
N GLU A 100 15.01 12.23 -13.20
CA GLU A 100 13.99 12.39 -14.22
C GLU A 100 13.43 11.06 -14.72
N ASN A 101 14.31 10.09 -14.97
CA ASN A 101 13.91 8.76 -15.44
C ASN A 101 13.08 8.03 -14.38
N LEU A 102 13.46 8.16 -13.13
CA LEU A 102 12.72 7.53 -12.04
C LEU A 102 11.32 8.16 -11.86
N ARG A 103 11.23 9.50 -11.94
CA ARG A 103 9.93 10.19 -11.86
C ARG A 103 8.99 9.75 -12.98
N GLU A 104 9.51 9.63 -14.21
CA GLU A 104 8.70 9.18 -15.34
C GLU A 104 8.22 7.74 -15.19
N LEU A 105 9.11 6.84 -14.76
CA LEU A 105 8.76 5.45 -14.49
C LEU A 105 7.70 5.35 -13.39
N GLU A 106 7.88 6.09 -12.31
CA GLU A 106 6.93 6.12 -11.20
C GLU A 106 5.55 6.61 -11.65
N ARG A 107 5.51 7.65 -12.46
CA ARG A 107 4.27 8.18 -13.02
C ARG A 107 3.52 7.11 -13.79
N VAL A 108 4.18 6.45 -14.71
CA VAL A 108 3.58 5.40 -15.55
C VAL A 108 3.08 4.23 -14.70
N VAL A 109 3.89 3.77 -13.77
CA VAL A 109 3.55 2.64 -12.91
C VAL A 109 2.38 2.99 -11.99
N MET A 110 2.41 4.15 -11.37
CA MET A 110 1.32 4.58 -10.47
C MET A 110 -0.01 4.73 -11.20
N LEU A 111 0.00 5.33 -12.38
CA LEU A 111 -1.22 5.46 -13.19
C LEU A 111 -1.78 4.09 -13.55
N LYS A 112 -0.92 3.15 -13.94
CA LYS A 112 -1.35 1.79 -14.28
C LYS A 112 -1.96 1.06 -13.09
N ILE A 113 -1.34 1.15 -11.93
CA ILE A 113 -1.84 0.52 -10.70
C ILE A 113 -3.19 1.14 -10.29
N VAL A 114 -3.28 2.46 -10.26
CA VAL A 114 -4.52 3.17 -9.88
C VAL A 114 -5.65 2.80 -10.84
N ASP A 115 -5.41 2.84 -12.13
CA ASP A 115 -6.44 2.54 -13.14
C ASP A 115 -6.91 1.08 -13.03
N GLN A 116 -6.01 0.13 -12.85
CA GLN A 116 -6.36 -1.28 -12.72
C GLN A 116 -7.18 -1.53 -11.45
N LYS A 117 -6.74 -1.00 -10.32
CA LYS A 117 -7.43 -1.17 -9.03
C LYS A 117 -8.80 -0.49 -9.04
N TRP A 118 -8.90 0.66 -9.67
CA TRP A 118 -10.18 1.35 -9.80
C TRP A 118 -11.18 0.57 -10.66
N MET A 119 -10.75 0.00 -11.79
CA MET A 119 -11.59 -0.83 -12.63
C MET A 119 -12.11 -2.06 -11.88
N ASP A 120 -11.22 -2.74 -11.17
CA ASP A 120 -11.59 -3.88 -10.34
C ASP A 120 -12.58 -3.47 -9.24
N HIS A 121 -12.37 -2.31 -8.65
CA HIS A 121 -13.27 -1.77 -7.61
C HIS A 121 -14.67 -1.48 -8.16
N ILE A 122 -14.76 -0.91 -9.35
CA ILE A 122 -16.07 -0.67 -10.01
C ILE A 122 -16.83 -1.99 -10.17
N ASP A 123 -16.16 -3.03 -10.66
CA ASP A 123 -16.75 -4.35 -10.82
C ASP A 123 -17.18 -4.94 -9.47
N ASN A 124 -16.35 -4.82 -8.45
CA ASN A 124 -16.66 -5.30 -7.10
C ASN A 124 -17.83 -4.54 -6.47
N MET A 125 -17.95 -3.24 -6.72
CA MET A 125 -19.09 -2.45 -6.25
C MET A 125 -20.39 -2.85 -6.95
N ASP A 126 -20.32 -3.20 -8.23
CA ASP A 126 -21.46 -3.73 -8.97
C ASP A 126 -21.93 -5.08 -8.40
N GLU A 127 -21.00 -5.97 -8.11
CA GLU A 127 -21.30 -7.25 -7.46
C GLU A 127 -21.88 -7.07 -6.07
N LEU A 128 -21.34 -6.13 -5.29
CA LEU A 128 -21.86 -5.79 -3.98
C LEU A 128 -23.31 -5.31 -4.06
N LYS A 129 -23.62 -4.44 -5.01
CA LYS A 129 -24.97 -3.93 -5.24
C LYS A 129 -25.95 -5.07 -5.55
N LYS A 130 -25.56 -6.00 -6.40
CA LYS A 130 -26.37 -7.19 -6.74
C LYS A 130 -26.54 -8.09 -5.52
N GLY A 131 -25.47 -8.32 -4.76
CA GLY A 131 -25.48 -9.15 -3.55
C GLY A 131 -26.38 -8.59 -2.46
N ILE A 132 -26.38 -7.29 -2.26
CA ILE A 132 -27.24 -6.62 -1.27
C ILE A 132 -28.72 -6.76 -1.68
N GLY A 133 -29.01 -6.62 -2.96
CA GLY A 133 -30.37 -6.86 -3.49
C GLY A 133 -30.86 -8.28 -3.21
N LEU A 134 -29.95 -9.27 -3.26
CA LEU A 134 -30.25 -10.67 -2.98
C LEU A 134 -30.35 -11.01 -1.49
N ARG A 135 -29.57 -10.33 -0.65
CA ARG A 135 -29.67 -10.46 0.82
C ARG A 135 -31.05 -9.99 1.32
N GLY A 136 -31.72 -9.22 0.51
CA GLY A 136 -33.13 -8.87 0.54
C GLY A 136 -33.62 -8.32 1.84
N TYR A 137 -34.63 -8.59 2.25
CA TYR A 137 -35.63 -8.21 3.18
C TYR A 137 -35.27 -8.47 4.64
N GLY A 138 -33.98 -8.46 4.97
CA GLY A 138 -33.51 -8.57 6.35
C GLY A 138 -33.52 -7.22 7.06
N GLN A 139 -32.96 -7.16 8.21
CA GLN A 139 -33.11 -6.15 9.25
C GLN A 139 -32.38 -4.81 9.01
N GLN A 140 -31.68 -4.62 7.90
CA GLN A 140 -30.91 -3.39 7.64
C GLN A 140 -31.30 -2.73 6.31
N ASP A 141 -31.22 -1.39 6.31
CA ASP A 141 -31.43 -0.60 5.08
C ASP A 141 -30.38 -0.96 4.02
N PRO A 142 -30.77 -1.44 2.84
CA PRO A 142 -29.83 -1.80 1.76
C PRO A 142 -28.91 -0.67 1.35
N VAL A 143 -29.37 0.57 1.36
CA VAL A 143 -28.57 1.74 0.98
C VAL A 143 -27.45 1.99 2.02
N VAL A 144 -27.76 1.88 3.29
CA VAL A 144 -26.78 2.04 4.39
C VAL A 144 -25.75 0.92 4.30
N GLN A 145 -26.17 -0.31 4.10
CA GLN A 145 -25.29 -1.47 3.99
C GLN A 145 -24.32 -1.35 2.79
N TYR A 146 -24.85 -0.96 1.63
CA TYR A 146 -24.05 -0.71 0.43
C TYR A 146 -22.98 0.37 0.68
N ARG A 147 -23.37 1.45 1.34
CA ARG A 147 -22.47 2.57 1.64
C ARG A 147 -21.36 2.15 2.61
N LEU A 148 -21.71 1.43 3.68
CA LEU A 148 -20.73 0.98 4.69
C LEU A 148 -19.74 -0.03 4.09
N GLU A 149 -20.22 -1.07 3.45
CA GLU A 149 -19.36 -2.09 2.83
C GLU A 149 -18.55 -1.50 1.67
N GLY A 150 -19.14 -0.62 0.89
CA GLY A 150 -18.47 0.05 -0.23
C GLY A 150 -17.34 0.97 0.24
N THR A 151 -17.51 1.67 1.36
CA THR A 151 -16.47 2.49 1.95
C THR A 151 -15.30 1.65 2.43
N GLU A 152 -15.58 0.53 3.10
CA GLU A 152 -14.56 -0.41 3.54
C GLU A 152 -13.78 -0.99 2.35
N MET A 153 -14.47 -1.39 1.29
CA MET A 153 -13.85 -1.89 0.06
C MET A 153 -12.98 -0.83 -0.61
N PHE A 154 -13.41 0.42 -0.59
CA PHE A 154 -12.64 1.54 -1.14
C PHE A 154 -11.36 1.79 -0.32
N ASP A 155 -11.45 1.78 0.99
CA ASP A 155 -10.30 1.94 1.88
C ASP A 155 -9.29 0.80 1.67
N ASP A 156 -9.76 -0.44 1.53
CA ASP A 156 -8.91 -1.59 1.21
C ASP A 156 -8.23 -1.42 -0.15
N MET A 157 -8.93 -0.91 -1.14
CA MET A 157 -8.36 -0.61 -2.46
C MET A 157 -7.24 0.42 -2.36
N ILE A 158 -7.41 1.49 -1.58
CA ILE A 158 -6.38 2.51 -1.38
C ILE A 158 -5.14 1.90 -0.71
N GLU A 159 -5.32 1.06 0.29
CA GLU A 159 -4.21 0.33 0.92
C GLU A 159 -3.49 -0.58 -0.07
N ASP A 160 -4.23 -1.32 -0.88
CA ASP A 160 -3.66 -2.20 -1.91
C ASP A 160 -2.83 -1.41 -2.93
N ILE A 161 -3.30 -0.22 -3.33
CA ILE A 161 -2.55 0.66 -4.22
C ILE A 161 -1.21 1.04 -3.59
N ARG A 162 -1.23 1.46 -2.31
CA ARG A 162 0.00 1.82 -1.58
C ARG A 162 0.97 0.65 -1.49
N MET A 163 0.47 -0.53 -1.13
CA MET A 163 1.27 -1.75 -1.05
C MET A 163 1.93 -2.09 -2.38
N ASP A 164 1.17 -2.05 -3.47
CA ASP A 164 1.67 -2.38 -4.80
C ASP A 164 2.71 -1.36 -5.28
N VAL A 165 2.48 -0.07 -5.07
CA VAL A 165 3.43 1.00 -5.42
C VAL A 165 4.74 0.81 -4.66
N VAL A 166 4.67 0.60 -3.36
CA VAL A 166 5.87 0.42 -2.52
C VAL A 166 6.62 -0.85 -2.90
N LYS A 167 5.92 -1.96 -3.10
CA LYS A 167 6.52 -3.24 -3.49
C LYS A 167 7.29 -3.11 -4.80
N ILE A 168 6.71 -2.47 -5.80
CA ILE A 168 7.38 -2.23 -7.08
C ILE A 168 8.55 -1.26 -6.91
N SER A 169 8.38 -0.20 -6.14
CA SER A 169 9.42 0.79 -5.89
C SER A 169 10.66 0.20 -5.21
N VAL A 170 10.48 -0.80 -4.36
CA VAL A 170 11.57 -1.46 -3.63
C VAL A 170 12.18 -2.62 -4.42
N SER A 171 11.36 -3.41 -5.14
CA SER A 171 11.82 -4.62 -5.83
C SER A 171 12.42 -4.39 -7.21
N TYR A 172 12.21 -3.24 -7.82
CA TYR A 172 12.69 -2.97 -9.19
C TYR A 172 14.22 -2.93 -9.30
N THR A 173 14.93 -2.81 -8.18
CA THR A 173 16.41 -2.87 -8.13
C THR A 173 16.97 -4.27 -8.42
N HIS A 174 16.19 -5.34 -8.21
CA HIS A 174 16.64 -6.71 -8.41
C HIS A 174 16.55 -7.22 -9.85
N LEU A 175 15.70 -6.62 -10.68
CA LEU A 175 15.49 -7.08 -12.06
C LEU A 175 16.62 -6.69 -13.03
N ARG A 176 17.51 -5.78 -12.64
CA ARG A 176 18.66 -5.38 -13.46
C ARG A 176 20.00 -6.01 -13.07
N ALA A 177 20.03 -6.77 -11.98
CA ALA A 177 21.25 -7.44 -11.53
C ALA A 177 21.48 -8.80 -12.25
N HIS A 178 20.59 -9.17 -13.16
CA HIS A 178 20.69 -10.32 -14.04
C HIS A 178 20.52 -9.84 -15.48
#